data_b85d3e33fa0344ed10dca5ce82118563
#
_entry.id   b85d3e33fa0344ed10dca5ce82118563
#
_cell.length_a   1.000
_cell.length_b   1.000
_cell.length_c   1.000
_cell.angle_alpha   90.00
_cell.angle_beta   90.00
_cell.angle_gamma   90.00
#
_symmetry.space_group_name_H-M   'P 1'
#
loop_
_entity.id
_entity.type
_entity.pdbx_description
1 polymer ?
#
loop_
_entity_poly.entity_id
_entity_poly.type
_entity_poly.pdbx_seq_one_letter_code
_entity_poly.pdbx_strand_id
1 'polypeptide(L)'
;VGTIKKLDNSFYDRPDVVRVARELLGKVLVTELEGGRTSGRIVEVEAYNGVVDRASHAWSGRRTRRTEVMYREGGTAYVYLIYGIHHLFNVVTNKKDIPHAVLVRALEPLEGIPLMLKRTGKVRLDHSLTRGPGNLSKAMGLATLHTGYSLFEGEIYIGDDGHRVRPAEIVATPRIGVDYAGPDALLPYRFFEKGNPYVSGKKAV
;
A
#
# COMPACT_ATOMS: atom_id res chain seq x y z
N VAL A 1 21.66 -2.07 1.73
CA VAL A 1 20.39 -2.76 1.45
C VAL A 1 20.75 -4.06 0.73
N GLY A 2 20.31 -5.20 1.26
CA GLY A 2 20.50 -6.51 0.61
C GLY A 2 19.82 -6.57 -0.76
N THR A 3 20.06 -7.63 -1.52
CA THR A 3 19.42 -7.86 -2.81
C THR A 3 17.89 -7.97 -2.60
N ILE A 4 17.12 -7.06 -3.21
CA ILE A 4 15.65 -7.07 -3.16
C ILE A 4 15.15 -8.03 -4.24
N LYS A 5 14.57 -9.17 -3.83
CA LYS A 5 13.93 -10.13 -4.74
C LYS A 5 12.47 -9.75 -4.93
N LYS A 6 12.05 -9.49 -6.18
CA LYS A 6 10.63 -9.20 -6.49
C LYS A 6 9.73 -10.32 -5.97
N LEU A 7 8.60 -9.94 -5.38
CA LEU A 7 7.53 -10.88 -5.05
C LEU A 7 6.91 -11.40 -6.34
N ASP A 8 6.64 -12.68 -6.38
CA ASP A 8 5.98 -13.32 -7.52
C ASP A 8 4.45 -13.33 -7.37
N ASN A 9 3.76 -13.82 -8.41
CA ASN A 9 2.30 -13.88 -8.43
C ASN A 9 1.73 -14.70 -7.26
N SER A 10 2.41 -15.76 -6.82
CA SER A 10 1.93 -16.63 -5.74
C SER A 10 1.78 -15.90 -4.40
N PHE A 11 2.53 -14.81 -4.19
CA PHE A 11 2.38 -13.97 -3.01
C PHE A 11 1.04 -13.23 -3.02
N TYR A 12 0.60 -12.74 -4.17
CA TYR A 12 -0.61 -11.93 -4.31
C TYR A 12 -1.86 -12.76 -4.54
N ASP A 13 -1.74 -13.91 -5.24
CA ASP A 13 -2.85 -14.81 -5.60
C ASP A 13 -3.27 -15.69 -4.42
N ARG A 14 -3.67 -15.06 -3.33
CA ARG A 14 -4.10 -15.72 -2.09
C ARG A 14 -5.45 -15.17 -1.62
N PRO A 15 -6.37 -16.05 -1.12
CA PRO A 15 -7.73 -15.66 -0.79
C PRO A 15 -7.83 -14.79 0.48
N ASP A 16 -6.85 -14.84 1.38
CA ASP A 16 -6.87 -14.11 2.65
C ASP A 16 -6.14 -12.77 2.53
N VAL A 17 -6.88 -11.71 2.19
CA VAL A 17 -6.34 -10.36 2.07
C VAL A 17 -5.77 -9.82 3.37
N VAL A 18 -6.33 -10.23 4.52
CA VAL A 18 -5.87 -9.79 5.85
C VAL A 18 -4.48 -10.35 6.12
N ARG A 19 -4.27 -11.62 5.79
CA ARG A 19 -2.96 -12.27 5.88
C ARG A 19 -1.95 -11.64 4.91
N VAL A 20 -2.33 -11.40 3.65
CA VAL A 20 -1.47 -10.74 2.66
C VAL A 20 -1.06 -9.36 3.16
N ALA A 21 -2.00 -8.57 3.70
CA ALA A 21 -1.70 -7.25 4.24
C ALA A 21 -0.67 -7.31 5.37
N ARG A 22 -0.83 -8.22 6.33
CA ARG A 22 0.15 -8.40 7.42
C ARG A 22 1.54 -8.80 6.91
N GLU A 23 1.61 -9.67 5.90
CA GLU A 23 2.87 -10.14 5.32
C GLU A 23 3.54 -9.11 4.38
N LEU A 24 2.80 -8.09 3.92
CA LEU A 24 3.37 -6.93 3.22
C LEU A 24 4.18 -6.01 4.14
N LEU A 25 3.91 -6.01 5.46
CA LEU A 25 4.77 -5.28 6.40
C LEU A 25 6.21 -5.81 6.34
N GLY A 26 7.16 -4.89 6.31
CA GLY A 26 8.58 -5.20 6.18
C GLY A 26 9.05 -5.45 4.74
N LYS A 27 8.16 -5.63 3.75
CA LYS A 27 8.53 -5.68 2.34
C LYS A 27 8.93 -4.31 1.83
N VAL A 28 9.59 -4.25 0.69
CA VAL A 28 10.11 -3.02 0.10
C VAL A 28 9.32 -2.68 -1.16
N LEU A 29 8.66 -1.53 -1.16
CA LEU A 29 8.10 -0.94 -2.37
C LEU A 29 9.22 -0.20 -3.12
N VAL A 30 9.39 -0.50 -4.40
CA VAL A 30 10.38 0.09 -5.29
C VAL A 30 9.70 0.73 -6.48
N THR A 31 10.15 1.90 -6.88
CA THR A 31 9.77 2.53 -8.15
C THR A 31 11.03 2.96 -8.91
N GLU A 32 11.07 2.63 -10.19
CA GLU A 32 12.12 3.02 -11.14
C GLU A 32 11.52 3.96 -12.20
N LEU A 33 10.88 5.03 -11.71
CA LEU A 33 10.14 6.01 -12.51
C LEU A 33 11.01 7.23 -12.82
N GLU A 34 10.44 8.19 -13.58
CA GLU A 34 11.10 9.41 -14.00
C GLU A 34 12.03 10.03 -12.94
N GLY A 35 13.28 10.21 -13.31
CA GLY A 35 14.33 10.78 -12.46
C GLY A 35 15.10 9.77 -11.64
N GLY A 36 14.73 8.48 -11.64
CA GLY A 36 15.52 7.42 -11.01
C GLY A 36 14.76 6.52 -10.05
N ARG A 37 15.54 5.73 -9.32
CA ARG A 37 15.04 4.71 -8.39
C ARG A 37 14.73 5.32 -7.03
N THR A 38 13.58 4.95 -6.47
CA THR A 38 13.23 5.21 -5.06
C THR A 38 12.72 3.92 -4.42
N SER A 39 13.03 3.72 -3.14
CA SER A 39 12.51 2.58 -2.39
C SER A 39 12.19 2.92 -0.94
N GLY A 40 11.22 2.20 -0.36
CA GLY A 40 10.86 2.34 1.03
C GLY A 40 10.26 1.06 1.60
N ARG A 41 10.55 0.79 2.87
CA ARG A 41 9.99 -0.34 3.61
C ARG A 41 8.56 -0.06 4.01
N ILE A 42 7.67 -0.98 3.72
CA ILE A 42 6.25 -0.89 4.08
C ILE A 42 6.11 -1.07 5.59
N VAL A 43 5.61 -0.04 6.27
CA VAL A 43 5.44 -0.03 7.73
C VAL A 43 3.99 0.13 8.18
N GLU A 44 3.08 0.43 7.25
CA GLU A 44 1.64 0.55 7.51
C GLU A 44 0.83 0.19 6.27
N VAL A 45 -0.22 -0.61 6.48
CA VAL A 45 -1.16 -1.05 5.42
C VAL A 45 -2.59 -1.14 5.94
N GLU A 46 -3.56 -1.15 5.00
CA GLU A 46 -4.96 -1.49 5.30
C GLU A 46 -5.47 -2.54 4.32
N ALA A 47 -6.14 -3.58 4.86
CA ALA A 47 -6.81 -4.60 4.06
C ALA A 47 -8.25 -4.20 3.72
N TYR A 48 -8.67 -4.50 2.49
CA TYR A 48 -10.02 -4.30 1.98
C TYR A 48 -10.53 -5.62 1.37
N ASN A 49 -11.52 -6.23 2.01
CA ASN A 49 -11.99 -7.59 1.72
C ASN A 49 -13.10 -7.62 0.65
N GLY A 50 -12.91 -6.88 -0.42
CA GLY A 50 -13.72 -6.96 -1.63
C GLY A 50 -15.22 -6.73 -1.42
N VAL A 51 -16.03 -7.62 -1.98
CA VAL A 51 -17.50 -7.45 -2.07
C VAL A 51 -18.24 -7.56 -0.74
N VAL A 52 -17.61 -8.13 0.28
CA VAL A 52 -18.22 -8.32 1.61
C VAL A 52 -17.86 -7.21 2.60
N ASP A 53 -16.94 -6.31 2.23
CA ASP A 53 -16.41 -5.24 3.08
C ASP A 53 -17.00 -3.89 2.67
N ARG A 54 -17.81 -3.30 3.53
CA ARG A 54 -18.49 -2.00 3.28
C ARG A 54 -17.51 -0.83 3.08
N ALA A 55 -16.29 -0.96 3.56
CA ALA A 55 -15.24 0.05 3.31
C ALA A 55 -14.57 -0.11 1.95
N SER A 56 -14.74 -1.25 1.29
CA SER A 56 -14.15 -1.49 -0.04
C SER A 56 -14.90 -0.73 -1.14
N HIS A 57 -14.15 -0.22 -2.10
CA HIS A 57 -14.74 0.36 -3.32
C HIS A 57 -15.54 -0.67 -4.14
N ALA A 58 -15.29 -1.95 -3.97
CA ALA A 58 -15.99 -3.06 -4.62
C ALA A 58 -17.13 -3.64 -3.76
N TRP A 59 -17.50 -2.97 -2.65
CA TRP A 59 -18.63 -3.38 -1.80
C TRP A 59 -19.87 -3.73 -2.62
N SER A 60 -20.53 -4.83 -2.23
CA SER A 60 -21.74 -5.34 -2.89
C SER A 60 -21.56 -5.63 -4.39
N GLY A 61 -20.34 -5.97 -4.82
CA GLY A 61 -20.05 -6.29 -6.21
C GLY A 61 -19.94 -5.07 -7.13
N ARG A 62 -19.79 -3.85 -6.59
CA ARG A 62 -19.66 -2.64 -7.40
C ARG A 62 -18.50 -2.74 -8.39
N ARG A 63 -18.86 -2.79 -9.68
CA ARG A 63 -17.92 -2.85 -10.79
C ARG A 63 -18.16 -1.66 -11.71
N THR A 64 -17.27 -0.70 -11.68
CA THR A 64 -17.31 0.56 -12.44
C THR A 64 -15.98 0.76 -13.16
N ARG A 65 -15.88 1.73 -14.07
CA ARG A 65 -14.61 2.09 -14.72
C ARG A 65 -13.47 2.30 -13.71
N ARG A 66 -13.77 2.86 -12.52
CA ARG A 66 -12.78 3.09 -11.46
C ARG A 66 -12.37 1.79 -10.75
N THR A 67 -13.32 0.90 -10.48
CA THR A 67 -13.09 -0.31 -9.68
C THR A 67 -12.74 -1.53 -10.54
N GLU A 68 -12.85 -1.44 -11.86
CA GLU A 68 -12.55 -2.53 -12.79
C GLU A 68 -11.16 -3.15 -12.57
N VAL A 69 -10.17 -2.32 -12.23
CA VAL A 69 -8.81 -2.78 -11.92
C VAL A 69 -8.74 -3.70 -10.70
N MET A 70 -9.63 -3.53 -9.72
CA MET A 70 -9.68 -4.39 -8.53
C MET A 70 -10.08 -5.83 -8.86
N TYR A 71 -10.74 -6.05 -10.00
CA TYR A 71 -11.15 -7.38 -10.49
C TYR A 71 -10.09 -8.05 -11.37
N ARG A 72 -8.91 -7.42 -11.54
CA ARG A 72 -7.76 -8.03 -12.21
C ARG A 72 -7.06 -9.04 -11.29
N GLU A 73 -6.06 -9.69 -11.82
CA GLU A 73 -5.20 -10.63 -11.09
C GLU A 73 -4.43 -9.95 -9.96
N GLY A 74 -4.14 -10.69 -8.90
CA GLY A 74 -3.28 -10.24 -7.81
C GLY A 74 -1.92 -9.78 -8.32
N GLY A 75 -1.32 -8.78 -7.64
CA GLY A 75 -0.10 -8.13 -8.10
C GLY A 75 -0.34 -7.03 -9.14
N THR A 76 -1.58 -6.56 -9.28
CA THR A 76 -1.91 -5.37 -10.09
C THR A 76 -1.94 -4.12 -9.20
N ALA A 77 -1.32 -3.03 -9.65
CA ALA A 77 -1.39 -1.74 -8.97
C ALA A 77 -2.76 -1.08 -9.18
N TYR A 78 -3.36 -0.59 -8.11
CA TYR A 78 -4.55 0.23 -8.14
C TYR A 78 -4.27 1.58 -7.48
N VAL A 79 -4.18 2.64 -8.26
CA VAL A 79 -3.93 3.99 -7.76
C VAL A 79 -5.13 4.87 -8.06
N TYR A 80 -5.73 5.43 -7.02
CA TYR A 80 -6.85 6.34 -7.18
C TYR A 80 -6.58 7.71 -6.57
N LEU A 81 -7.31 8.71 -7.05
CA LEU A 81 -7.23 10.08 -6.57
C LEU A 81 -8.34 10.32 -5.52
N ILE A 82 -7.95 10.90 -4.38
CA ILE A 82 -8.87 11.35 -3.33
C ILE A 82 -8.74 12.86 -3.12
N TYR A 83 -9.88 13.53 -2.89
CA TYR A 83 -9.96 15.00 -2.73
C TYR A 83 -9.34 15.82 -3.87
N GLY A 84 -9.17 15.21 -5.05
CA GLY A 84 -8.54 15.87 -6.20
C GLY A 84 -7.03 16.12 -6.12
N ILE A 85 -6.37 15.75 -5.01
CA ILE A 85 -4.97 16.10 -4.75
C ILE A 85 -4.06 14.93 -4.33
N HIS A 86 -4.61 13.86 -3.77
CA HIS A 86 -3.80 12.75 -3.24
C HIS A 86 -4.01 11.47 -4.03
N HIS A 87 -2.92 10.93 -4.55
CA HIS A 87 -2.89 9.58 -5.13
C HIS A 87 -2.68 8.56 -4.01
N LEU A 88 -3.49 7.49 -4.00
CA LEU A 88 -3.41 6.42 -3.01
C LEU A 88 -3.10 5.10 -3.71
N PHE A 89 -1.96 4.52 -3.37
CA PHE A 89 -1.46 3.28 -3.98
C PHE A 89 -1.96 2.05 -3.24
N ASN A 90 -2.61 1.16 -3.99
CA ASN A 90 -3.08 -0.14 -3.50
C ASN A 90 -2.50 -1.27 -4.34
N VAL A 91 -2.42 -2.43 -3.72
CA VAL A 91 -2.07 -3.71 -4.33
C VAL A 91 -3.34 -4.54 -4.45
N VAL A 92 -3.72 -4.93 -5.65
CA VAL A 92 -4.78 -5.92 -5.87
C VAL A 92 -4.26 -7.28 -5.45
N THR A 93 -5.08 -8.05 -4.75
CA THR A 93 -4.74 -9.42 -4.32
C THR A 93 -5.86 -10.38 -4.70
N ASN A 94 -5.58 -11.70 -4.55
CA ASN A 94 -6.48 -12.77 -4.94
C ASN A 94 -6.56 -12.97 -6.47
N LYS A 95 -7.36 -13.95 -6.88
CA LYS A 95 -7.57 -14.31 -8.29
C LYS A 95 -8.40 -13.27 -9.00
N LYS A 96 -8.29 -13.28 -10.32
CA LYS A 96 -9.18 -12.48 -11.19
C LYS A 96 -10.65 -12.63 -10.77
N ASP A 97 -11.38 -11.54 -10.85
CA ASP A 97 -12.79 -11.37 -10.50
C ASP A 97 -13.09 -11.44 -8.98
N ILE A 98 -12.08 -11.50 -8.11
CA ILE A 98 -12.21 -11.37 -6.65
C ILE A 98 -11.50 -10.08 -6.20
N PRO A 99 -12.23 -8.97 -5.96
CA PRO A 99 -11.66 -7.64 -5.86
C PRO A 99 -11.12 -7.31 -4.46
N HIS A 100 -10.11 -8.04 -4.03
CA HIS A 100 -9.38 -7.73 -2.79
C HIS A 100 -8.29 -6.71 -3.05
N ALA A 101 -8.02 -5.84 -2.10
CA ALA A 101 -6.95 -4.86 -2.21
C ALA A 101 -6.28 -4.56 -0.86
N VAL A 102 -5.01 -4.19 -0.90
CA VAL A 102 -4.25 -3.69 0.26
C VAL A 102 -3.77 -2.28 -0.06
N LEU A 103 -4.20 -1.30 0.72
CA LEU A 103 -3.69 0.06 0.67
C LEU A 103 -2.35 0.13 1.41
N VAL A 104 -1.31 0.62 0.76
CA VAL A 104 -0.04 0.97 1.42
C VAL A 104 -0.17 2.39 1.98
N ARG A 105 0.01 2.54 3.31
CA ARG A 105 -0.24 3.81 3.99
C ARG A 105 1.00 4.58 4.37
N ALA A 106 2.10 3.88 4.68
CA ALA A 106 3.35 4.53 5.04
C ALA A 106 4.55 3.66 4.70
N LEU A 107 5.66 4.33 4.43
CA LEU A 107 6.95 3.73 4.15
C LEU A 107 8.02 4.34 5.06
N GLU A 108 9.01 3.54 5.45
CA GLU A 108 10.30 4.02 5.89
C GLU A 108 11.22 4.15 4.66
N PRO A 109 11.68 5.37 4.30
CA PRO A 109 12.52 5.58 3.11
C PRO A 109 13.85 4.83 3.20
N LEU A 110 14.25 4.15 2.12
CA LEU A 110 15.51 3.41 2.05
C LEU A 110 16.47 3.99 1.02
N GLU A 111 16.00 4.25 -0.21
CA GLU A 111 16.83 4.69 -1.34
C GLU A 111 16.14 5.80 -2.12
N GLY A 112 16.92 6.70 -2.73
CA GLY A 112 16.40 7.79 -3.56
C GLY A 112 15.79 8.95 -2.76
N ILE A 113 16.17 9.13 -1.50
CA ILE A 113 15.66 10.21 -0.62
C ILE A 113 15.77 11.60 -1.27
N PRO A 114 16.87 11.99 -1.93
CA PRO A 114 16.95 13.28 -2.62
C PRO A 114 15.85 13.46 -3.68
N LEU A 115 15.54 12.41 -4.43
CA LEU A 115 14.47 12.41 -5.42
C LEU A 115 13.09 12.51 -4.77
N MET A 116 12.86 11.80 -3.66
CA MET A 116 11.62 11.90 -2.88
C MET A 116 11.41 13.33 -2.35
N LEU A 117 12.46 13.98 -1.84
CA LEU A 117 12.42 15.37 -1.39
C LEU A 117 12.05 16.31 -2.54
N LYS A 118 12.69 16.15 -3.70
CA LYS A 118 12.39 16.92 -4.92
C LYS A 118 10.91 16.78 -5.32
N ARG A 119 10.39 15.55 -5.40
CA ARG A 119 9.00 15.26 -5.78
C ARG A 119 7.98 15.84 -4.80
N THR A 120 8.31 15.85 -3.51
CA THR A 120 7.42 16.37 -2.47
C THR A 120 7.54 17.87 -2.23
N GLY A 121 8.63 18.50 -2.70
CA GLY A 121 8.96 19.90 -2.43
C GLY A 121 9.51 20.13 -1.01
N LYS A 122 10.00 19.07 -0.35
CA LYS A 122 10.58 19.16 1.00
C LYS A 122 12.07 19.45 0.93
N VAL A 123 12.56 20.27 1.88
CA VAL A 123 13.97 20.68 1.93
C VAL A 123 14.84 19.77 2.81
N ARG A 124 14.21 18.97 3.68
CA ARG A 124 14.91 18.06 4.57
C ARG A 124 14.12 16.78 4.81
N LEU A 125 14.82 15.70 5.15
CA LEU A 125 14.22 14.44 5.55
C LEU A 125 13.58 14.60 6.93
N ASP A 126 12.29 14.30 6.99
CA ASP A 126 11.53 14.08 8.22
C ASP A 126 10.53 12.94 8.02
N HIS A 127 9.90 12.49 9.07
CA HIS A 127 8.97 11.36 9.01
C HIS A 127 7.75 11.65 8.10
N SER A 128 7.38 12.91 7.88
CA SER A 128 6.25 13.28 7.03
C SER A 128 6.53 13.09 5.53
N LEU A 129 7.77 12.75 5.13
CA LEU A 129 8.13 12.50 3.74
C LEU A 129 7.26 11.38 3.14
N THR A 130 7.07 10.29 3.89
CA THR A 130 6.38 9.08 3.44
C THR A 130 5.31 8.60 4.43
N ARG A 131 5.00 9.41 5.45
CA ARG A 131 3.93 9.15 6.41
C ARG A 131 2.58 9.50 5.81
N GLY A 132 1.72 8.52 5.67
CA GLY A 132 0.39 8.63 5.07
C GLY A 132 0.38 8.37 3.57
N PRO A 133 -0.75 7.83 3.04
CA PRO A 133 -0.80 7.25 1.69
C PRO A 133 -0.60 8.29 0.58
N GLY A 134 -1.04 9.52 0.77
CA GLY A 134 -0.81 10.59 -0.19
C GLY A 134 0.65 11.04 -0.25
N ASN A 135 1.31 11.18 0.90
CA ASN A 135 2.71 11.57 0.96
C ASN A 135 3.63 10.51 0.37
N LEU A 136 3.41 9.24 0.73
CA LEU A 136 4.21 8.15 0.16
C LEU A 136 4.06 8.07 -1.36
N SER A 137 2.83 8.19 -1.89
CA SER A 137 2.60 8.12 -3.33
C SER A 137 3.33 9.26 -4.05
N LYS A 138 3.28 10.48 -3.52
CA LYS A 138 4.01 11.63 -4.06
C LYS A 138 5.52 11.42 -4.01
N ALA A 139 6.07 10.95 -2.88
CA ALA A 139 7.49 10.67 -2.71
C ALA A 139 7.99 9.60 -3.69
N MET A 140 7.21 8.54 -3.87
CA MET A 140 7.53 7.42 -4.77
C MET A 140 7.25 7.72 -6.25
N GLY A 141 6.65 8.88 -6.59
CA GLY A 141 6.27 9.24 -7.96
C GLY A 141 5.05 8.47 -8.48
N LEU A 142 4.22 7.94 -7.59
CA LEU A 142 3.04 7.14 -7.94
C LEU A 142 1.83 8.04 -8.22
N ALA A 143 1.15 7.79 -9.33
CA ALA A 143 -0.03 8.53 -9.77
C ALA A 143 -1.07 7.58 -10.40
N THR A 144 -2.26 8.09 -10.68
CA THR A 144 -3.37 7.31 -11.27
C THR A 144 -3.03 6.68 -12.62
N LEU A 145 -2.08 7.24 -13.38
CA LEU A 145 -1.61 6.67 -14.64
C LEU A 145 -0.98 5.28 -14.47
N HIS A 146 -0.49 4.94 -13.27
CA HIS A 146 0.09 3.62 -12.95
C HIS A 146 -0.97 2.57 -12.57
N THR A 147 -2.25 2.93 -12.58
CA THR A 147 -3.33 1.97 -12.37
C THR A 147 -3.31 0.89 -13.46
N GLY A 148 -3.28 -0.37 -13.03
CA GLY A 148 -3.22 -1.52 -13.93
C GLY A 148 -1.80 -2.01 -14.24
N TYR A 149 -0.75 -1.38 -13.69
CA TYR A 149 0.63 -1.88 -13.83
C TYR A 149 0.81 -3.18 -13.06
N SER A 150 1.59 -4.09 -13.63
CA SER A 150 2.05 -5.31 -12.96
C SER A 150 3.12 -4.99 -11.92
N LEU A 151 2.99 -5.57 -10.72
CA LEU A 151 3.97 -5.42 -9.62
C LEU A 151 5.05 -6.50 -9.61
N PHE A 152 5.06 -7.40 -10.58
CA PHE A 152 6.12 -8.40 -10.77
C PHE A 152 6.89 -8.18 -12.09
N GLU A 153 6.35 -7.35 -12.97
CA GLU A 153 6.99 -6.95 -14.23
C GLU A 153 7.06 -5.43 -14.29
N GLY A 154 8.22 -4.87 -14.65
CA GLY A 154 8.35 -3.44 -14.89
C GLY A 154 8.92 -2.62 -13.73
N GLU A 155 8.60 -1.32 -13.76
CA GLU A 155 9.25 -0.24 -13.00
C GLU A 155 8.70 -0.04 -11.58
N ILE A 156 7.54 -0.64 -11.27
CA ILE A 156 6.92 -0.58 -9.94
C ILE A 156 6.79 -2.01 -9.44
N TYR A 157 7.39 -2.30 -8.29
CA TYR A 157 7.29 -3.63 -7.70
C TYR A 157 7.42 -3.62 -6.18
N ILE A 158 6.97 -4.70 -5.56
CA ILE A 158 7.24 -4.98 -4.16
C ILE A 158 8.22 -6.16 -4.11
N GLY A 159 9.23 -6.04 -3.28
CA GLY A 159 10.24 -7.08 -3.12
C GLY A 159 10.53 -7.41 -1.67
N ASP A 160 11.26 -8.51 -1.51
CA ASP A 160 11.71 -9.06 -0.23
C ASP A 160 13.24 -8.96 -0.15
N ASP A 161 13.75 -8.30 0.88
CA ASP A 161 15.19 -8.19 1.18
C ASP A 161 15.61 -9.07 2.37
N GLY A 162 14.71 -9.95 2.82
CA GLY A 162 14.93 -10.83 3.96
C GLY A 162 14.50 -10.24 5.31
N HIS A 163 14.18 -8.96 5.37
CA HIS A 163 13.68 -8.34 6.60
C HIS A 163 12.32 -8.94 7.02
N ARG A 164 12.13 -9.13 8.33
CA ARG A 164 10.88 -9.67 8.91
C ARG A 164 10.45 -8.85 10.10
N VAL A 165 9.22 -8.36 10.07
CA VAL A 165 8.57 -7.78 11.25
C VAL A 165 8.07 -8.92 12.12
N ARG A 166 8.48 -8.97 13.38
CA ARG A 166 8.05 -10.02 14.30
C ARG A 166 6.54 -9.90 14.58
N PRO A 167 5.79 -11.00 14.69
CA PRO A 167 4.34 -10.95 14.95
C PRO A 167 3.95 -10.08 16.15
N ALA A 168 4.76 -10.07 17.22
CA ALA A 168 4.54 -9.24 18.41
C ALA A 168 4.74 -7.73 18.17
N GLU A 169 5.38 -7.35 17.08
CA GLU A 169 5.60 -5.96 16.67
C GLU A 169 4.51 -5.45 15.71
N ILE A 170 3.61 -6.33 15.26
CA ILE A 170 2.51 -5.95 14.39
C ILE A 170 1.30 -5.57 15.24
N VAL A 171 0.89 -4.31 15.13
CA VAL A 171 -0.33 -3.79 15.75
C VAL A 171 -1.46 -3.85 14.74
N ALA A 172 -2.63 -4.33 15.18
CA ALA A 172 -3.86 -4.34 14.40
C ALA A 172 -4.88 -3.36 15.02
N THR A 173 -5.46 -2.49 14.19
CA THR A 173 -6.45 -1.47 14.60
C THR A 173 -7.54 -1.31 13.55
N PRO A 174 -8.63 -0.60 13.85
CA PRO A 174 -9.53 -0.10 12.81
C PRO A 174 -8.80 0.74 11.76
N ARG A 175 -9.34 0.71 10.54
CA ARG A 175 -8.87 1.51 9.40
C ARG A 175 -9.17 2.99 9.58
N ILE A 176 -8.47 3.85 8.87
CA ILE A 176 -8.61 5.31 8.97
C ILE A 176 -9.50 5.84 7.84
N GLY A 177 -10.48 6.69 8.20
CA GLY A 177 -11.32 7.40 7.22
C GLY A 177 -12.38 6.53 6.54
N VAL A 178 -12.84 5.46 7.23
CA VAL A 178 -13.87 4.52 6.73
C VAL A 178 -15.13 4.51 7.60
N ASP A 179 -15.41 5.58 8.34
CA ASP A 179 -16.55 5.69 9.26
C ASP A 179 -17.89 5.40 8.58
N TYR A 180 -17.99 5.67 7.27
CA TYR A 180 -19.15 5.38 6.43
C TYR A 180 -19.46 3.87 6.29
N ALA A 181 -18.52 2.99 6.64
CA ALA A 181 -18.66 1.54 6.50
C ALA A 181 -19.48 0.89 7.62
N GLY A 182 -20.01 1.67 8.57
CA GLY A 182 -20.80 1.15 9.69
C GLY A 182 -20.01 0.14 10.53
N PRO A 183 -20.55 -1.06 10.80
CA PRO A 183 -19.86 -2.06 11.62
C PRO A 183 -18.49 -2.45 11.08
N ASP A 184 -18.29 -2.44 9.77
CA ASP A 184 -17.03 -2.84 9.14
C ASP A 184 -15.91 -1.80 9.36
N ALA A 185 -16.25 -0.58 9.75
CA ALA A 185 -15.29 0.44 10.17
C ALA A 185 -14.49 0.01 11.41
N LEU A 186 -15.06 -0.84 12.25
CA LEU A 186 -14.44 -1.33 13.49
C LEU A 186 -13.54 -2.56 13.28
N LEU A 187 -13.54 -3.15 12.09
CA LEU A 187 -12.70 -4.31 11.79
C LEU A 187 -11.22 -3.93 11.93
N PRO A 188 -10.39 -4.77 12.60
CA PRO A 188 -8.97 -4.50 12.82
C PRO A 188 -8.13 -4.79 11.56
N TYR A 189 -8.47 -4.15 10.45
CA TYR A 189 -7.90 -4.39 9.14
C TYR A 189 -6.79 -3.39 8.76
N ARG A 190 -6.37 -2.54 9.69
CA ARG A 190 -5.17 -1.71 9.57
C ARG A 190 -4.04 -2.34 10.38
N PHE A 191 -2.90 -2.58 9.74
CA PHE A 191 -1.71 -3.18 10.34
C PHE A 191 -0.53 -2.24 10.22
N PHE A 192 0.27 -2.14 11.28
CA PHE A 192 1.49 -1.33 11.27
C PHE A 192 2.54 -1.86 12.26
N GLU A 193 3.78 -1.46 12.01
CA GLU A 193 4.91 -1.78 12.86
C GLU A 193 4.91 -0.91 14.12
N LYS A 194 4.89 -1.55 15.28
CA LYS A 194 4.87 -0.89 16.61
C LYS A 194 6.08 0.02 16.78
N GLY A 195 5.83 1.27 17.18
CA GLY A 195 6.89 2.23 17.46
C GLY A 195 7.57 2.84 16.24
N ASN A 196 7.29 2.38 15.02
CA ASN A 196 7.89 2.96 13.83
C ASN A 196 7.42 4.42 13.63
N PRO A 197 8.36 5.40 13.50
CA PRO A 197 8.02 6.83 13.48
C PRO A 197 7.27 7.25 12.19
N TYR A 198 7.33 6.47 11.12
CA TYR A 198 6.65 6.76 9.86
C TYR A 198 5.17 6.35 9.85
N VAL A 199 4.68 5.59 10.83
CA VAL A 199 3.28 5.20 10.93
C VAL A 199 2.37 6.41 11.02
N SER A 200 1.30 6.44 10.20
CA SER A 200 0.36 7.56 10.07
C SER A 200 -0.79 7.50 11.10
N GLY A 201 -1.53 8.62 11.25
CA GLY A 201 -2.68 8.70 12.15
C GLY A 201 -2.31 8.66 13.63
N LYS A 202 -3.33 8.50 14.50
CA LYS A 202 -3.13 8.30 15.94
C LYS A 202 -2.48 6.92 16.15
N LYS A 203 -1.33 6.90 16.80
CA LYS A 203 -0.69 5.65 17.23
C LYS A 203 -1.54 5.05 18.35
N ALA A 204 -1.87 3.75 18.26
CA ALA A 204 -2.36 3.03 19.42
C ALA A 204 -1.22 3.05 20.46
N VAL A 205 -1.53 3.52 21.63
CA VAL A 205 -0.61 3.61 22.78
C VAL A 205 -0.29 2.21 23.30
#